data_3dd8770288f558124dd4c28426de86ac
#
_entry.id   3dd8770288f558124dd4c28426de86ac
#
_cell.length_a   1.000
_cell.length_b   1.000
_cell.length_c   1.000
_cell.angle_alpha   90.00
_cell.angle_beta   90.00
_cell.angle_gamma   90.00
#
_symmetry.space_group_name_H-M   'P 1'
#
loop_
_entity.id
_entity.type
_entity.pdbx_description
1 polymer ?
#
loop_
_entity_poly.entity_id
_entity_poly.type
_entity_poly.pdbx_seq_one_letter_code
_entity_poly.pdbx_strand_id
1 'polypeptide(L)'
;MRTYILNATGADISPATIIICVVIAAICIFAVISYRKKLKNGCCGGGGDEVKHVKPQDTNVNDSDHVYRLDSEGMHCKNCAMRIENAFNEQPDCMAKVDLAGKFARIYTKKPVEEVVLKQTVWHAGYEPKTVTVEK
;
A
#
# COMPACT_ATOMS: atom_id res chain seq x y z
N MET A 1 -56.15 17.31 22.37
CA MET A 1 -54.83 17.71 21.89
C MET A 1 -53.89 17.84 23.07
N ARG A 2 -53.01 16.85 23.28
CA ARG A 2 -52.01 16.90 24.35
C ARG A 2 -50.73 17.43 23.74
N THR A 3 -50.42 18.66 24.09
CA THR A 3 -49.19 19.35 23.74
C THR A 3 -48.05 18.70 24.54
N TYR A 4 -47.18 17.98 23.89
CA TYR A 4 -45.91 17.56 24.49
C TYR A 4 -44.95 18.74 24.47
N ILE A 5 -44.94 19.46 25.60
CA ILE A 5 -43.90 20.48 25.83
C ILE A 5 -42.61 19.72 26.06
N LEU A 6 -41.70 19.84 25.11
CA LEU A 6 -40.28 19.46 25.25
C LEU A 6 -39.67 20.29 26.37
N ASN A 7 -39.63 19.76 27.56
CA ASN A 7 -38.90 20.34 28.67
C ASN A 7 -37.40 20.00 28.52
N ALA A 8 -36.71 20.81 27.75
CA ALA A 8 -35.28 20.71 27.55
C ALA A 8 -34.53 21.52 28.62
N THR A 9 -34.67 21.17 29.88
CA THR A 9 -33.82 21.70 30.94
C THR A 9 -33.89 20.78 32.18
N GLY A 10 -32.82 20.04 32.41
CA GLY A 10 -32.67 19.18 33.57
C GLY A 10 -32.61 17.70 33.18
N ALA A 11 -31.68 17.33 32.36
CA ALA A 11 -31.35 15.92 32.19
C ALA A 11 -30.70 15.49 33.50
N ASP A 12 -31.46 14.85 34.38
CA ASP A 12 -30.89 13.93 35.34
C ASP A 12 -30.15 12.84 34.57
N ILE A 13 -28.89 13.13 34.30
CA ILE A 13 -28.02 12.21 33.59
C ILE A 13 -27.78 11.06 34.55
N SER A 14 -28.59 10.02 34.44
CA SER A 14 -28.38 8.83 35.24
C SER A 14 -26.97 8.29 34.96
N PRO A 15 -26.28 7.73 35.94
CA PRO A 15 -24.93 7.17 35.73
C PRO A 15 -24.89 6.15 34.60
N ALA A 16 -26.01 5.47 34.34
CA ALA A 16 -26.18 4.56 33.20
C ALA A 16 -26.07 5.27 31.86
N THR A 17 -26.65 6.46 31.71
CA THR A 17 -26.57 7.26 30.47
C THR A 17 -25.15 7.70 30.19
N ILE A 18 -24.40 8.13 31.21
CA ILE A 18 -22.99 8.52 31.06
C ILE A 18 -22.16 7.32 30.58
N ILE A 19 -22.35 6.15 31.18
CA ILE A 19 -21.64 4.94 30.78
C ILE A 19 -21.91 4.59 29.31
N ILE A 20 -23.16 4.63 28.89
CA ILE A 20 -23.54 4.36 27.48
C ILE A 20 -22.88 5.37 26.53
N CYS A 21 -22.91 6.66 26.85
CA CYS A 21 -22.27 7.69 26.03
C CYS A 21 -20.75 7.49 25.92
N VAL A 22 -20.09 7.14 27.03
CA VAL A 22 -18.64 6.86 27.02
C VAL A 22 -18.32 5.64 26.17
N VAL A 23 -19.10 4.57 26.26
CA VAL A 23 -18.91 3.37 25.45
C VAL A 23 -19.10 3.67 23.96
N ILE A 24 -20.15 4.42 23.59
CA ILE A 24 -20.36 4.80 22.19
C ILE A 24 -19.22 5.70 21.68
N ALA A 25 -18.78 6.68 22.48
CA ALA A 25 -17.67 7.53 22.12
C ALA A 25 -16.36 6.72 21.90
N ALA A 26 -16.07 5.75 22.77
CA ALA A 26 -14.93 4.86 22.63
C ALA A 26 -14.99 4.02 21.35
N ILE A 27 -16.17 3.48 21.03
CA ILE A 27 -16.39 2.70 19.79
C ILE A 27 -16.19 3.60 18.56
N CYS A 28 -16.74 4.81 18.57
CA CYS A 28 -16.58 5.78 17.47
C CYS A 28 -15.10 6.16 17.26
N ILE A 29 -14.38 6.45 18.34
CA ILE A 29 -12.94 6.78 18.28
C ILE A 29 -12.16 5.59 17.71
N PHE A 30 -12.43 4.39 18.20
CA PHE A 30 -11.79 3.17 17.70
C PHE A 30 -12.08 2.94 16.20
N ALA A 31 -13.34 3.12 15.79
CA ALA A 31 -13.73 3.01 14.39
C ALA A 31 -13.02 4.04 13.51
N VAL A 32 -12.93 5.30 13.95
CA VAL A 32 -12.21 6.36 13.20
C VAL A 32 -10.71 6.06 13.10
N ILE A 33 -10.08 5.59 14.17
CA ILE A 33 -8.66 5.23 14.16
C ILE A 33 -8.42 4.05 13.22
N SER A 34 -9.26 3.01 13.29
CA SER A 34 -9.18 1.83 12.40
C SER A 34 -9.40 2.22 10.94
N TYR A 35 -10.36 3.11 10.68
CA TYR A 35 -10.63 3.62 9.33
C TYR A 35 -9.45 4.42 8.76
N ARG A 36 -8.88 5.31 9.58
CA ARG A 36 -7.68 6.08 9.20
C ARG A 36 -6.46 5.19 8.93
N LYS A 37 -6.30 4.12 9.73
CA LYS A 37 -5.22 3.14 9.51
C LYS A 37 -5.43 2.39 8.18
N LYS A 38 -6.66 2.00 7.86
CA LYS A 38 -7.02 1.39 6.56
C LYS A 38 -6.77 2.33 5.37
N LEU A 39 -7.13 3.61 5.50
CA LEU A 39 -6.90 4.59 4.45
C LEU A 39 -5.41 4.87 4.20
N LYS A 40 -4.60 4.90 5.25
CA LYS A 40 -3.13 5.08 5.12
C LYS A 40 -2.45 3.88 4.47
N ASN A 41 -3.02 2.68 4.60
CA ASN A 41 -2.48 1.46 3.98
C ASN A 41 -3.02 1.24 2.56
N GLY A 42 -3.68 2.26 1.97
CA GLY A 42 -4.06 2.29 0.56
C GLY A 42 -4.84 1.08 0.10
N CYS A 43 -6.11 1.00 0.51
CA CYS A 43 -7.00 -0.07 0.07
C CYS A 43 -7.55 0.25 -1.32
N CYS A 44 -6.87 -0.15 -2.38
CA CYS A 44 -7.52 -0.42 -3.65
C CYS A 44 -8.14 -1.81 -3.59
N GLY A 45 -9.44 -1.84 -3.47
CA GLY A 45 -10.39 -2.91 -3.62
C GLY A 45 -9.93 -4.35 -3.56
N GLY A 46 -10.42 -5.06 -2.55
CA GLY A 46 -10.51 -6.52 -2.56
C GLY A 46 -9.35 -7.24 -1.88
N GLY A 47 -9.61 -7.78 -0.68
CA GLY A 47 -8.78 -8.78 -0.02
C GLY A 47 -7.51 -8.21 0.62
N GLY A 48 -7.61 -7.86 1.88
CA GLY A 48 -6.50 -7.32 2.64
C GLY A 48 -5.48 -8.38 3.03
N ASP A 49 -4.74 -8.91 2.09
CA ASP A 49 -3.49 -9.57 2.40
C ASP A 49 -2.41 -8.47 2.45
N GLU A 50 -1.88 -8.27 3.65
CA GLU A 50 -0.70 -7.44 3.87
C GLU A 50 0.44 -8.07 3.06
N VAL A 51 0.82 -7.43 1.96
CA VAL A 51 1.92 -7.90 1.13
C VAL A 51 3.18 -7.83 1.98
N LYS A 52 3.71 -9.00 2.34
CA LYS A 52 4.98 -9.07 3.06
C LYS A 52 6.09 -8.65 2.11
N HIS A 53 6.94 -7.73 2.57
CA HIS A 53 8.11 -7.33 1.79
C HIS A 53 9.11 -8.48 1.74
N VAL A 54 9.36 -8.99 0.54
CA VAL A 54 10.41 -9.97 0.27
C VAL A 54 11.73 -9.22 0.18
N LYS A 55 12.67 -9.56 1.06
CA LYS A 55 14.01 -8.99 0.99
C LYS A 55 14.74 -9.62 -0.21
N PRO A 56 15.41 -8.83 -1.04
CA PRO A 56 16.25 -9.37 -2.11
C PRO A 56 17.33 -10.27 -1.51
N GLN A 57 17.68 -11.31 -2.22
CA GLN A 57 18.75 -12.24 -1.82
C GLN A 57 20.12 -11.53 -1.77
N ASP A 58 20.31 -10.55 -2.66
CA ASP A 58 21.47 -9.66 -2.69
C ASP A 58 21.05 -8.21 -2.47
N THR A 59 21.55 -7.60 -1.40
CA THR A 59 21.26 -6.19 -1.05
C THR A 59 22.33 -5.20 -1.51
N ASN A 60 23.40 -5.69 -2.14
CA ASN A 60 24.51 -4.85 -2.60
C ASN A 60 24.20 -4.18 -3.94
N VAL A 61 23.52 -3.04 -3.87
CA VAL A 61 23.26 -2.17 -5.05
C VAL A 61 24.55 -1.74 -5.75
N ASN A 62 25.65 -1.64 -5.00
CA ASN A 62 26.96 -1.22 -5.53
C ASN A 62 27.62 -2.29 -6.42
N ASP A 63 27.17 -3.53 -6.33
CA ASP A 63 27.69 -4.67 -7.10
C ASP A 63 26.81 -5.00 -8.33
N SER A 64 25.87 -4.10 -8.65
CA SER A 64 25.00 -4.26 -9.81
C SER A 64 25.66 -3.65 -11.06
N ASP A 65 25.88 -4.49 -12.07
CA ASP A 65 26.51 -4.08 -13.32
C ASP A 65 25.52 -3.41 -14.28
N HIS A 66 24.22 -3.73 -14.12
CA HIS A 66 23.16 -3.23 -14.97
C HIS A 66 22.04 -2.62 -14.15
N VAL A 67 21.58 -1.44 -14.56
CA VAL A 67 20.46 -0.71 -13.95
C VAL A 67 19.43 -0.38 -15.04
N TYR A 68 18.23 -0.86 -14.83
CA TYR A 68 17.11 -0.62 -15.73
C TYR A 68 16.07 0.24 -15.03
N ARG A 69 15.54 1.20 -15.75
CA ARG A 69 14.35 1.96 -15.35
C ARG A 69 13.17 1.45 -16.17
N LEU A 70 12.13 0.98 -15.50
CA LEU A 70 10.90 0.53 -16.11
C LEU A 70 9.74 1.41 -15.64
N ASP A 71 9.17 2.17 -16.58
CA ASP A 71 7.98 2.94 -16.32
C ASP A 71 6.75 2.01 -16.41
N SER A 72 5.85 2.10 -15.44
CA SER A 72 4.64 1.27 -15.41
C SER A 72 3.43 2.05 -14.92
N GLU A 73 2.26 1.72 -15.46
CA GLU A 73 0.99 2.27 -15.02
C GLU A 73 0.26 1.34 -14.06
N GLY A 74 -0.70 1.90 -13.30
CA GLY A 74 -1.50 1.15 -12.33
C GLY A 74 -0.92 1.12 -10.92
N MET A 75 0.27 1.69 -10.69
CA MET A 75 0.86 1.81 -9.36
C MET A 75 0.29 3.02 -8.62
N HIS A 76 -0.65 2.80 -7.68
CA HIS A 76 -1.29 3.88 -6.93
C HIS A 76 -1.06 3.78 -5.42
N CYS A 77 -0.49 2.68 -4.93
CA CYS A 77 -0.35 2.42 -3.51
C CYS A 77 0.96 1.72 -3.15
N LYS A 78 1.33 1.80 -1.86
CA LYS A 78 2.54 1.12 -1.35
C LYS A 78 2.51 -0.39 -1.57
N ASN A 79 1.34 -1.03 -1.46
CA ASN A 79 1.20 -2.46 -1.70
C ASN A 79 1.44 -2.81 -3.17
N CYS A 80 1.07 -1.91 -4.09
CA CYS A 80 1.37 -2.06 -5.52
C CYS A 80 2.88 -2.04 -5.77
N ALA A 81 3.58 -1.06 -5.17
CA ALA A 81 5.04 -0.97 -5.23
C ALA A 81 5.69 -2.24 -4.68
N MET A 82 5.29 -2.68 -3.48
CA MET A 82 5.82 -3.90 -2.86
C MET A 82 5.60 -5.16 -3.68
N ARG A 83 4.47 -5.29 -4.40
CA ARG A 83 4.23 -6.44 -5.28
C ARG A 83 5.22 -6.49 -6.44
N ILE A 84 5.49 -5.34 -7.05
CA ILE A 84 6.49 -5.25 -8.12
C ILE A 84 7.89 -5.51 -7.56
N GLU A 85 8.25 -4.87 -6.44
CA GLU A 85 9.54 -5.12 -5.79
C GLU A 85 9.73 -6.60 -5.44
N ASN A 86 8.71 -7.24 -4.87
CA ASN A 86 8.76 -8.66 -4.52
C ASN A 86 8.95 -9.55 -5.75
N ALA A 87 8.24 -9.26 -6.86
CA ALA A 87 8.35 -10.05 -8.09
C ALA A 87 9.77 -10.06 -8.67
N PHE A 88 10.52 -8.97 -8.49
CA PHE A 88 11.94 -8.93 -8.88
C PHE A 88 12.87 -9.47 -7.79
N ASN A 89 12.58 -9.19 -6.51
CA ASN A 89 13.41 -9.63 -5.39
C ASN A 89 13.35 -11.16 -5.17
N GLU A 90 12.33 -11.84 -5.68
CA GLU A 90 12.23 -13.31 -5.71
C GLU A 90 13.18 -13.94 -6.76
N GLN A 91 13.62 -13.15 -7.74
CA GLN A 91 14.56 -13.62 -8.75
C GLN A 91 15.99 -13.51 -8.22
N PRO A 92 16.84 -14.51 -8.51
CA PRO A 92 18.24 -14.48 -8.13
C PRO A 92 18.95 -13.33 -8.88
N ASP A 93 19.88 -12.68 -8.22
CA ASP A 93 20.70 -11.58 -8.76
C ASP A 93 19.90 -10.33 -9.20
N CYS A 94 18.64 -10.20 -8.75
CA CYS A 94 17.78 -9.06 -9.03
C CYS A 94 17.36 -8.33 -7.74
N MET A 95 17.33 -7.01 -7.81
CA MET A 95 16.73 -6.15 -6.78
C MET A 95 15.95 -5.04 -7.46
N ALA A 96 14.75 -4.73 -6.96
CA ALA A 96 13.97 -3.62 -7.46
C ALA A 96 13.61 -2.64 -6.36
N LYS A 97 13.57 -1.35 -6.73
CA LYS A 97 13.02 -0.26 -5.93
C LYS A 97 12.01 0.51 -6.77
N VAL A 98 10.82 0.68 -6.24
CA VAL A 98 9.73 1.39 -6.92
C VAL A 98 9.60 2.80 -6.39
N ASP A 99 9.58 3.76 -7.30
CA ASP A 99 9.21 5.15 -7.02
C ASP A 99 7.76 5.37 -7.45
N LEU A 100 6.88 5.49 -6.44
CA LEU A 100 5.46 5.73 -6.68
C LEU A 100 5.17 7.13 -7.23
N ALA A 101 5.98 8.12 -6.86
CA ALA A 101 5.81 9.49 -7.32
C ALA A 101 6.17 9.62 -8.80
N GLY A 102 7.24 8.96 -9.21
CA GLY A 102 7.70 8.92 -10.59
C GLY A 102 7.03 7.84 -11.44
N LYS A 103 6.25 6.93 -10.85
CA LYS A 103 5.59 5.79 -11.53
C LYS A 103 6.56 4.89 -12.29
N PHE A 104 7.74 4.67 -11.74
CA PHE A 104 8.73 3.78 -12.31
C PHE A 104 9.33 2.83 -11.28
N ALA A 105 9.82 1.70 -11.77
CA ALA A 105 10.63 0.76 -11.01
C ALA A 105 12.10 0.85 -11.49
N ARG A 106 13.03 0.97 -10.56
CA ARG A 106 14.46 0.86 -10.85
C ARG A 106 14.92 -0.53 -10.46
N ILE A 107 15.42 -1.27 -11.44
CA ILE A 107 15.78 -2.67 -11.33
C ILE A 107 17.30 -2.77 -11.44
N TYR A 108 17.90 -3.40 -10.45
CA TYR A 108 19.34 -3.63 -10.35
C TYR A 108 19.61 -5.10 -10.59
N THR A 109 20.51 -5.41 -11.54
CA THR A 109 20.85 -6.80 -11.88
C THR A 109 22.34 -6.98 -12.03
N LYS A 110 22.85 -8.19 -11.72
CA LYS A 110 24.25 -8.57 -11.94
C LYS A 110 24.52 -9.03 -13.37
N LYS A 111 23.48 -9.48 -14.05
CA LYS A 111 23.53 -9.98 -15.42
C LYS A 111 22.64 -9.16 -16.31
N PRO A 112 22.99 -9.01 -17.60
CA PRO A 112 22.10 -8.36 -18.54
C PRO A 112 20.80 -9.14 -18.66
N VAL A 113 19.67 -8.42 -18.51
CA VAL A 113 18.34 -8.99 -18.63
C VAL A 113 17.63 -8.35 -19.83
N GLU A 114 16.98 -9.16 -20.63
CA GLU A 114 16.24 -8.68 -21.80
C GLU A 114 15.01 -7.87 -21.36
N GLU A 115 14.70 -6.82 -22.11
CA GLU A 115 13.56 -5.94 -21.87
C GLU A 115 12.24 -6.73 -21.78
N VAL A 116 12.10 -7.78 -22.59
CA VAL A 116 10.91 -8.64 -22.62
C VAL A 116 10.69 -9.33 -21.26
N VAL A 117 11.76 -9.82 -20.64
CA VAL A 117 11.68 -10.48 -19.33
C VAL A 117 11.28 -9.50 -18.24
N LEU A 118 11.83 -8.30 -18.26
CA LEU A 118 11.48 -7.23 -17.31
C LEU A 118 9.99 -6.86 -17.43
N LYS A 119 9.51 -6.69 -18.66
CA LYS A 119 8.08 -6.39 -18.93
C LYS A 119 7.17 -7.54 -18.51
N GLN A 120 7.55 -8.78 -18.78
CA GLN A 120 6.77 -9.95 -18.36
C GLN A 120 6.66 -10.04 -16.85
N THR A 121 7.73 -9.78 -16.10
CA THR A 121 7.69 -9.80 -14.64
C THR A 121 6.68 -8.81 -14.08
N VAL A 122 6.66 -7.58 -14.60
CA VAL A 122 5.68 -6.55 -14.21
C VAL A 122 4.26 -6.94 -14.60
N TRP A 123 4.10 -7.52 -15.79
CA TRP A 123 2.80 -8.02 -16.26
C TRP A 123 2.25 -9.13 -15.36
N HIS A 124 3.10 -10.10 -14.96
CA HIS A 124 2.72 -11.15 -14.02
C HIS A 124 2.40 -10.61 -12.61
N ALA A 125 3.01 -9.50 -12.21
CA ALA A 125 2.66 -8.81 -10.98
C ALA A 125 1.29 -8.09 -11.05
N GLY A 126 0.66 -8.02 -12.25
CA GLY A 126 -0.65 -7.44 -12.49
C GLY A 126 -0.62 -5.96 -12.84
N TYR A 127 0.49 -5.46 -13.38
CA TYR A 127 0.67 -4.07 -13.76
C TYR A 127 1.04 -3.96 -15.25
N GLU A 128 0.75 -2.80 -15.85
CA GLU A 128 1.04 -2.54 -17.25
C GLU A 128 2.45 -1.95 -17.42
N PRO A 129 3.41 -2.70 -18.00
CA PRO A 129 4.74 -2.17 -18.29
C PRO A 129 4.68 -1.23 -19.50
N LYS A 130 5.37 -0.11 -19.42
CA LYS A 130 5.49 0.87 -20.50
C LYS A 130 6.88 0.81 -21.14
N THR A 131 7.72 1.72 -20.78
CA THR A 131 9.04 1.89 -21.37
C THR A 131 10.12 1.35 -20.44
N VAL A 132 11.10 0.67 -21.01
CA VAL A 132 12.32 0.25 -20.32
C VAL A 132 13.48 1.08 -20.86
N THR A 133 14.21 1.70 -19.95
CA THR A 133 15.40 2.47 -20.26
C THR A 133 16.59 1.89 -19.48
N VAL A 134 17.70 1.69 -20.14
CA VAL A 134 18.95 1.26 -19.51
C VAL A 134 19.63 2.50 -18.94
N GLU A 135 19.86 2.53 -17.62
CA GLU A 135 20.56 3.64 -16.95
C GLU A 135 22.07 3.35 -16.79
N LYS A 136 22.47 2.04 -16.72
CA LYS A 136 23.85 1.60 -16.61
C LYS A 136 24.03 0.19 -17.17
#